data_6598829be060b0cd7e7df07963f0cbf7
#
_entry.id   6598829be060b0cd7e7df07963f0cbf7
#
_cell.length_a   1.000
_cell.length_b   1.000
_cell.length_c   1.000
_cell.angle_alpha   90.00
_cell.angle_beta   90.00
_cell.angle_gamma   90.00
#
_symmetry.space_group_name_H-M   'P 1'
#
loop_
_entity.id
_entity.type
_entity.pdbx_description
1 polymer ?
#
loop_
_entity_poly.entity_id
_entity_poly.type
_entity_poly.pdbx_seq_one_letter_code
_entity_poly.pdbx_strand_id
1 'polypeptide(L)'
;MKAPVLQTIVPTRYWHQLEDGRVQCDLCPRACKLKKGQQGLCFVRANQNDQIVLTTYGRSSGFCVDPIEKKPLNHFLPGTPILSFGTAGCNLACKFCQNWDMSKSREMDTLADQAAPNTIARATQKLGCSSVAYTYNDPVIFHEYAIDVAKECRQLEIKSVAVTAGYICEEPRTKFFSYMDAANVDLKAFTENFYYKLTGGHLQPVLDTLRYLKHETNVWFELTTLLIPGENDSEKELEEMTQWVVENLGPDVPMHFTAFHPDWKMLNIPPTQPSTLKMARSIALKNGVHYAYTGNVHNQQGASTYCHQCGNTLIGRDWYILSDWNLTEEGKCNRCGTTCAGVFAPQAGQWGAKRLPIRLQDFAI
;
A
#
# COMPACT_ATOMS: atom_id res chain seq x y z
N MET A 1 19.99 12.45 -30.16
CA MET A 1 20.76 11.45 -29.37
C MET A 1 19.79 10.32 -28.99
N LYS A 2 20.15 9.05 -29.21
CA LYS A 2 19.31 7.93 -28.73
C LYS A 2 19.31 7.98 -27.19
N ALA A 3 18.12 7.92 -26.57
CA ALA A 3 18.02 7.81 -25.11
C ALA A 3 18.86 6.60 -24.62
N PRO A 4 19.61 6.73 -23.52
CA PRO A 4 20.37 5.60 -22.99
C PRO A 4 19.45 4.43 -22.71
N VAL A 5 19.86 3.24 -23.15
CA VAL A 5 19.11 1.99 -22.88
C VAL A 5 19.04 1.81 -21.37
N LEU A 6 17.84 1.82 -20.80
CA LEU A 6 17.63 1.63 -19.38
C LEU A 6 18.12 0.23 -18.96
N GLN A 7 19.03 0.17 -18.00
CA GLN A 7 19.48 -1.09 -17.44
C GLN A 7 18.34 -1.68 -16.59
N THR A 8 17.78 -2.79 -17.01
CA THR A 8 16.64 -3.44 -16.35
C THR A 8 17.04 -4.47 -15.28
N ILE A 9 18.30 -4.86 -15.26
CA ILE A 9 18.89 -5.75 -14.24
C ILE A 9 19.89 -4.94 -13.43
N VAL A 10 19.63 -4.81 -12.12
CA VAL A 10 20.48 -4.03 -11.22
C VAL A 10 20.88 -4.86 -9.99
N PRO A 11 22.07 -4.64 -9.43
CA PRO A 11 22.47 -5.28 -8.19
C PRO A 11 21.57 -4.83 -7.03
N THR A 12 21.39 -5.71 -6.06
CA THR A 12 20.61 -5.44 -4.85
C THR A 12 21.50 -5.49 -3.60
N ARG A 13 20.98 -5.10 -2.43
CA ARG A 13 21.80 -4.97 -1.22
C ARG A 13 21.55 -6.09 -0.22
N TYR A 14 20.33 -6.42 0.08
CA TYR A 14 19.95 -7.26 1.21
C TYR A 14 19.99 -8.73 0.84
N TRP A 15 21.20 -9.32 0.91
CA TRP A 15 21.47 -10.74 0.68
C TRP A 15 22.85 -11.13 1.21
N HIS A 16 23.04 -12.42 1.46
CA HIS A 16 24.34 -12.99 1.82
C HIS A 16 24.54 -14.38 1.15
N GLN A 17 25.79 -14.79 1.10
CA GLN A 17 26.15 -16.12 0.59
C GLN A 17 26.06 -17.15 1.71
N LEU A 18 25.52 -18.34 1.39
CA LEU A 18 25.43 -19.47 2.30
C LEU A 18 26.63 -20.41 2.10
N GLU A 19 26.96 -21.20 3.13
CA GLU A 19 28.06 -22.18 3.10
C GLU A 19 27.93 -23.25 1.98
N ASP A 20 26.70 -23.55 1.58
CA ASP A 20 26.38 -24.53 0.52
C ASP A 20 26.43 -23.94 -0.90
N GLY A 21 26.91 -22.71 -1.05
CA GLY A 21 27.07 -22.01 -2.33
C GLY A 21 25.80 -21.37 -2.87
N ARG A 22 24.67 -21.43 -2.16
CA ARG A 22 23.48 -20.65 -2.48
C ARG A 22 23.63 -19.21 -1.99
N VAL A 23 22.77 -18.32 -2.48
CA VAL A 23 22.62 -16.98 -1.92
C VAL A 23 21.23 -16.84 -1.28
N GLN A 24 21.16 -16.21 -0.12
CA GLN A 24 19.90 -15.92 0.56
C GLN A 24 19.53 -14.46 0.34
N CYS A 25 18.28 -14.22 -0.05
CA CYS A 25 17.70 -12.88 -0.13
C CYS A 25 17.11 -12.51 1.24
N ASP A 26 17.61 -11.42 1.85
CA ASP A 26 17.23 -10.96 3.19
C ASP A 26 16.28 -9.76 3.17
N LEU A 27 15.70 -9.45 2.00
CA LEU A 27 14.80 -8.32 1.84
C LEU A 27 13.46 -8.48 2.59
N CYS A 28 12.91 -9.69 2.59
CA CYS A 28 11.65 -9.99 3.24
C CYS A 28 11.73 -11.31 4.01
N PRO A 29 10.82 -11.58 4.97
CA PRO A 29 10.87 -12.78 5.82
C PRO A 29 10.72 -14.12 5.08
N ARG A 30 10.59 -14.09 3.74
CA ARG A 30 10.68 -15.30 2.90
C ARG A 30 12.05 -15.94 2.93
N ALA A 31 13.11 -15.16 3.12
CA ALA A 31 14.49 -15.61 3.20
C ALA A 31 14.84 -16.62 2.09
N CYS A 32 14.50 -16.27 0.84
CA CYS A 32 14.64 -17.17 -0.30
C CYS A 32 16.11 -17.60 -0.52
N LYS A 33 16.40 -18.91 -0.44
CA LYS A 33 17.72 -19.50 -0.66
C LYS A 33 17.84 -19.98 -2.11
N LEU A 34 18.60 -19.27 -2.93
CA LEU A 34 18.59 -19.40 -4.39
C LEU A 34 19.89 -20.01 -4.92
N LYS A 35 19.77 -21.03 -5.74
CA LYS A 35 20.86 -21.52 -6.59
C LYS A 35 21.11 -20.55 -7.74
N LYS A 36 22.27 -20.64 -8.38
CA LYS A 36 22.61 -19.85 -9.58
C LYS A 36 21.52 -19.96 -10.66
N GLY A 37 21.07 -18.83 -11.17
CA GLY A 37 19.98 -18.73 -12.16
C GLY A 37 18.56 -18.87 -11.59
N GLN A 38 18.39 -19.18 -10.31
CA GLN A 38 17.08 -19.34 -9.68
C GLN A 38 16.47 -17.99 -9.31
N GLN A 39 15.15 -17.87 -9.48
CA GLN A 39 14.35 -16.72 -9.02
C GLN A 39 13.70 -17.00 -7.67
N GLY A 40 13.54 -15.93 -6.86
CA GLY A 40 12.79 -15.98 -5.61
C GLY A 40 11.29 -16.15 -5.85
N LEU A 41 10.52 -16.36 -4.75
CA LEU A 41 9.07 -16.46 -4.81
C LEU A 41 8.43 -15.23 -5.50
N CYS A 42 8.99 -14.05 -5.27
CA CYS A 42 8.52 -12.79 -5.85
C CYS A 42 8.77 -12.66 -7.36
N PHE A 43 9.47 -13.61 -7.98
CA PHE A 43 9.81 -13.66 -9.41
C PHE A 43 10.87 -12.62 -9.85
N VAL A 44 10.89 -11.43 -9.30
CA VAL A 44 11.70 -10.30 -9.77
C VAL A 44 13.09 -10.22 -9.16
N ARG A 45 13.38 -11.02 -8.13
CA ARG A 45 14.72 -11.17 -7.55
C ARG A 45 15.30 -12.53 -7.92
N ALA A 46 16.51 -12.51 -8.45
CA ALA A 46 17.17 -13.71 -8.97
C ALA A 46 18.63 -13.79 -8.52
N ASN A 47 19.15 -15.01 -8.39
CA ASN A 47 20.59 -15.23 -8.26
C ASN A 47 21.24 -15.19 -9.64
N GLN A 48 22.00 -14.13 -9.93
CA GLN A 48 22.88 -14.03 -11.10
C GLN A 48 24.32 -13.81 -10.64
N ASN A 49 25.22 -14.68 -11.08
CA ASN A 49 26.64 -14.61 -10.73
C ASN A 49 26.89 -14.56 -9.21
N ASP A 50 26.17 -15.42 -8.48
CA ASP A 50 26.25 -15.56 -7.02
C ASP A 50 25.91 -14.26 -6.23
N GLN A 51 25.04 -13.43 -6.82
CA GLN A 51 24.48 -12.22 -6.25
C GLN A 51 22.98 -12.15 -6.47
N ILE A 52 22.24 -11.52 -5.57
CA ILE A 52 20.82 -11.22 -5.80
C ILE A 52 20.71 -9.92 -6.61
N VAL A 53 20.04 -10.02 -7.77
CA VAL A 53 19.72 -8.88 -8.64
C VAL A 53 18.22 -8.64 -8.70
N LEU A 54 17.81 -7.40 -8.93
CA LEU A 54 16.46 -7.02 -9.34
C LEU A 54 16.40 -7.06 -10.87
N THR A 55 15.47 -7.84 -11.44
CA THR A 55 15.38 -8.09 -12.89
C THR A 55 14.35 -7.20 -13.60
N THR A 56 13.63 -6.35 -12.85
CA THR A 56 12.53 -5.53 -13.37
C THR A 56 12.73 -4.03 -13.10
N TYR A 57 13.96 -3.60 -12.90
CA TYR A 57 14.26 -2.19 -12.68
C TYR A 57 13.81 -1.35 -13.89
N GLY A 58 13.09 -0.26 -13.62
CA GLY A 58 12.57 0.60 -14.67
C GLY A 58 11.47 -0.02 -15.55
N ARG A 59 10.86 -1.12 -15.12
CA ARG A 59 9.77 -1.78 -15.85
C ARG A 59 8.51 -1.85 -15.02
N SER A 60 7.38 -1.58 -15.64
CA SER A 60 6.05 -1.60 -15.02
C SER A 60 5.04 -2.36 -15.87
N SER A 61 4.00 -2.89 -15.25
CA SER A 61 2.83 -3.47 -15.89
C SER A 61 1.76 -2.41 -16.25
N GLY A 62 2.07 -1.13 -16.06
CA GLY A 62 1.22 -0.01 -16.44
C GLY A 62 1.17 1.09 -15.39
N PHE A 63 0.71 2.26 -15.83
CA PHE A 63 0.57 3.47 -15.03
C PHE A 63 -0.86 3.97 -15.09
N CYS A 64 -1.36 4.45 -13.93
CA CYS A 64 -2.70 5.01 -13.84
C CYS A 64 -2.73 6.17 -12.85
N VAL A 65 -3.38 7.29 -13.22
CA VAL A 65 -3.74 8.31 -12.24
C VAL A 65 -5.06 7.91 -11.60
N ASP A 66 -5.04 7.74 -10.29
CA ASP A 66 -6.17 7.37 -9.45
C ASP A 66 -6.47 8.47 -8.42
N PRO A 67 -7.65 8.52 -7.80
CA PRO A 67 -7.84 9.26 -6.55
C PRO A 67 -7.01 8.64 -5.41
N ILE A 68 -6.52 9.49 -4.49
CA ILE A 68 -5.73 9.04 -3.33
C ILE A 68 -6.53 8.08 -2.44
N GLU A 69 -7.83 8.29 -2.29
CA GLU A 69 -8.74 7.45 -1.51
C GLU A 69 -8.79 6.00 -2.01
N LYS A 70 -8.45 5.77 -3.28
CA LYS A 70 -8.34 4.41 -3.84
C LYS A 70 -7.11 3.64 -3.35
N LYS A 71 -6.17 4.32 -2.66
CA LYS A 71 -4.98 3.71 -2.04
C LYS A 71 -5.20 3.35 -0.56
N PRO A 72 -6.37 3.14 -0.13
CA PRO A 72 -7.20 3.59 0.98
C PRO A 72 -6.46 4.57 1.91
N LEU A 73 -6.34 5.82 1.45
CA LEU A 73 -5.75 6.92 2.22
C LEU A 73 -6.77 8.05 2.32
N ASN A 74 -7.48 8.09 3.44
CA ASN A 74 -8.53 9.07 3.72
C ASN A 74 -8.02 10.30 4.47
N HIS A 75 -6.84 10.20 5.08
CA HIS A 75 -6.23 11.25 5.90
C HIS A 75 -4.89 11.75 5.35
N PHE A 76 -4.54 11.41 4.11
CA PHE A 76 -3.35 11.89 3.44
C PHE A 76 -3.72 12.59 2.13
N LEU A 77 -3.66 13.93 2.11
CA LEU A 77 -3.97 14.78 0.95
C LEU A 77 -5.31 14.41 0.27
N PRO A 78 -6.44 14.38 1.00
CA PRO A 78 -7.73 13.92 0.47
C PRO A 78 -8.15 14.66 -0.80
N GLY A 79 -8.73 13.91 -1.75
CA GLY A 79 -9.25 14.42 -3.03
C GLY A 79 -8.19 14.73 -4.08
N THR A 80 -6.92 14.41 -3.84
CA THR A 80 -5.82 14.65 -4.80
C THR A 80 -5.59 13.47 -5.74
N PRO A 81 -5.07 13.72 -6.96
CA PRO A 81 -4.63 12.66 -7.85
C PRO A 81 -3.29 12.06 -7.43
N ILE A 82 -3.13 10.75 -7.64
CA ILE A 82 -1.91 10.01 -7.40
C ILE A 82 -1.54 9.14 -8.61
N LEU A 83 -0.30 9.26 -9.10
CA LEU A 83 0.20 8.38 -10.17
C LEU A 83 0.60 7.02 -9.55
N SER A 84 -0.01 5.96 -10.03
CA SER A 84 0.08 4.61 -9.47
C SER A 84 0.77 3.67 -10.43
N PHE A 85 1.70 2.85 -9.92
CA PHE A 85 2.32 1.78 -10.69
C PHE A 85 2.81 0.63 -9.81
N GLY A 86 3.06 -0.51 -10.45
CA GLY A 86 3.67 -1.69 -9.88
C GLY A 86 4.48 -2.44 -10.91
N THR A 87 5.03 -3.58 -10.52
CA THR A 87 5.76 -4.50 -11.41
C THR A 87 5.08 -5.86 -11.46
N ALA A 88 5.72 -6.89 -11.97
CA ALA A 88 5.24 -8.27 -11.87
C ALA A 88 5.67 -8.92 -10.55
N GLY A 89 4.93 -9.93 -10.09
CA GLY A 89 5.25 -10.73 -8.92
C GLY A 89 4.84 -10.10 -7.58
N CYS A 90 5.07 -10.83 -6.48
CA CYS A 90 4.80 -10.38 -5.11
C CYS A 90 5.53 -11.31 -4.12
N ASN A 91 5.91 -10.79 -2.93
CA ASN A 91 6.50 -11.58 -1.85
C ASN A 91 5.48 -12.38 -1.03
N LEU A 92 4.18 -12.17 -1.23
CA LEU A 92 3.10 -12.97 -0.66
C LEU A 92 2.36 -13.80 -1.74
N ALA A 93 1.74 -14.88 -1.29
CA ALA A 93 1.02 -15.83 -2.14
C ALA A 93 -0.50 -15.83 -1.89
N CYS A 94 -1.06 -14.67 -1.57
CA CYS A 94 -2.47 -14.51 -1.19
C CYS A 94 -3.40 -15.24 -2.15
N LYS A 95 -4.25 -16.14 -1.62
CA LYS A 95 -5.22 -16.91 -2.42
C LYS A 95 -6.39 -16.06 -2.90
N PHE A 96 -6.64 -14.94 -2.23
CA PHE A 96 -7.69 -13.95 -2.48
C PHE A 96 -7.20 -12.71 -3.23
N CYS A 97 -6.08 -12.79 -3.94
CA CYS A 97 -5.46 -11.63 -4.55
C CYS A 97 -6.31 -11.04 -5.67
N GLN A 98 -6.75 -9.79 -5.54
CA GLN A 98 -7.54 -9.07 -6.55
C GLN A 98 -6.69 -8.52 -7.71
N ASN A 99 -5.36 -8.50 -7.55
CA ASN A 99 -4.40 -8.13 -8.59
C ASN A 99 -3.56 -9.35 -9.00
N TRP A 100 -4.18 -10.53 -9.08
CA TRP A 100 -3.47 -11.78 -9.32
C TRP A 100 -2.81 -11.85 -10.71
N ASP A 101 -3.41 -11.26 -11.70
CA ASP A 101 -2.89 -11.13 -13.06
C ASP A 101 -1.49 -10.52 -13.08
N MET A 102 -1.24 -9.51 -12.26
CA MET A 102 0.05 -8.85 -12.09
C MET A 102 0.91 -9.54 -11.01
N SER A 103 0.36 -9.72 -9.81
CA SER A 103 1.12 -10.19 -8.64
C SER A 103 1.53 -11.67 -8.74
N LYS A 104 0.89 -12.46 -9.60
CA LYS A 104 1.22 -13.87 -9.87
C LYS A 104 1.84 -14.07 -11.25
N SER A 105 1.96 -13.01 -12.04
CA SER A 105 2.67 -13.08 -13.31
C SER A 105 4.11 -13.52 -13.11
N ARG A 106 4.54 -14.43 -13.98
CA ARG A 106 5.93 -14.91 -14.08
C ARG A 106 6.48 -14.67 -15.48
N GLU A 107 5.81 -13.83 -16.25
CA GLU A 107 6.17 -13.51 -17.62
C GLU A 107 6.67 -12.06 -17.69
N MET A 108 7.84 -11.86 -18.25
CA MET A 108 8.44 -10.53 -18.39
C MET A 108 7.69 -9.67 -19.42
N ASP A 109 6.92 -10.30 -20.31
CA ASP A 109 6.12 -9.59 -21.33
C ASP A 109 4.96 -8.78 -20.76
N THR A 110 4.50 -9.12 -19.54
CA THR A 110 3.52 -8.29 -18.82
C THR A 110 4.09 -6.94 -18.37
N LEU A 111 5.42 -6.76 -18.43
CA LEU A 111 6.12 -5.51 -18.11
C LEU A 111 6.35 -4.71 -19.39
N ALA A 112 5.27 -4.28 -20.03
CA ALA A 112 5.29 -3.61 -21.33
C ALA A 112 5.87 -2.20 -21.26
N ASP A 113 5.68 -1.49 -20.15
CA ASP A 113 6.11 -0.11 -20.00
C ASP A 113 7.53 -0.02 -19.41
N GLN A 114 8.35 0.83 -20.04
CA GLN A 114 9.67 1.21 -19.51
C GLN A 114 9.61 2.63 -18.96
N ALA A 115 10.12 2.81 -17.76
CA ALA A 115 10.15 4.12 -17.13
C ALA A 115 11.36 4.28 -16.20
N ALA A 116 12.28 5.15 -16.59
CA ALA A 116 13.31 5.60 -15.69
C ALA A 116 12.70 6.37 -14.50
N PRO A 117 13.32 6.34 -13.31
CA PRO A 117 12.84 7.06 -12.13
C PRO A 117 12.48 8.53 -12.39
N ASN A 118 13.35 9.27 -13.06
CA ASN A 118 13.13 10.67 -13.42
C ASN A 118 11.95 10.87 -14.39
N THR A 119 11.68 9.92 -15.29
CA THR A 119 10.54 9.98 -16.21
C THR A 119 9.22 9.88 -15.43
N ILE A 120 9.15 9.00 -14.42
CA ILE A 120 7.97 8.88 -13.55
C ILE A 120 7.73 10.18 -12.79
N ALA A 121 8.77 10.74 -12.15
CA ALA A 121 8.65 11.97 -11.38
C ALA A 121 8.17 13.15 -12.26
N ARG A 122 8.75 13.33 -13.45
CA ARG A 122 8.34 14.38 -14.40
C ARG A 122 6.92 14.17 -14.92
N ALA A 123 6.54 12.92 -15.25
CA ALA A 123 5.18 12.63 -15.68
C ALA A 123 4.18 12.96 -14.56
N THR A 124 4.49 12.61 -13.32
CA THR A 124 3.67 12.92 -12.15
C THR A 124 3.46 14.43 -11.99
N GLN A 125 4.52 15.22 -12.13
CA GLN A 125 4.47 16.68 -12.07
C GLN A 125 3.61 17.25 -13.21
N LYS A 126 3.83 16.82 -14.45
CA LYS A 126 3.07 17.28 -15.62
C LYS A 126 1.57 16.94 -15.54
N LEU A 127 1.24 15.82 -14.91
CA LEU A 127 -0.14 15.37 -14.67
C LEU A 127 -0.81 16.09 -13.48
N GLY A 128 -0.10 16.94 -12.76
CA GLY A 128 -0.60 17.64 -11.57
C GLY A 128 -0.89 16.70 -10.40
N CYS A 129 -0.25 15.53 -10.36
CA CYS A 129 -0.39 14.61 -9.25
C CYS A 129 0.46 15.05 -8.06
N SER A 130 -0.12 15.07 -6.87
CA SER A 130 0.57 15.43 -5.63
C SER A 130 1.51 14.33 -5.13
N SER A 131 1.32 13.11 -5.60
CA SER A 131 2.06 11.94 -5.13
C SER A 131 2.17 10.81 -6.15
N VAL A 132 3.10 9.87 -5.86
CA VAL A 132 3.28 8.59 -6.58
C VAL A 132 2.98 7.45 -5.63
N ALA A 133 2.17 6.47 -6.04
CA ALA A 133 1.92 5.23 -5.32
C ALA A 133 2.68 4.05 -5.93
N TYR A 134 3.47 3.41 -5.11
CA TYR A 134 4.05 2.08 -5.35
C TYR A 134 3.03 1.05 -4.88
N THR A 135 2.33 0.38 -5.84
CA THR A 135 1.08 -0.34 -5.53
C THR A 135 0.81 -1.51 -6.48
N TYR A 136 -0.38 -2.09 -6.42
CA TYR A 136 -0.92 -3.24 -7.16
C TYR A 136 -0.29 -4.59 -6.74
N ASN A 137 1.02 -4.68 -6.65
CA ASN A 137 1.78 -5.71 -5.96
C ASN A 137 2.59 -5.08 -4.83
N ASP A 138 3.28 -5.88 -4.02
CA ASP A 138 4.03 -5.32 -2.89
C ASP A 138 5.32 -4.60 -3.37
N PRO A 139 5.47 -3.28 -3.10
CA PRO A 139 6.64 -2.51 -3.52
C PRO A 139 7.96 -2.95 -2.88
N VAL A 140 7.92 -3.73 -1.81
CA VAL A 140 9.12 -4.31 -1.19
C VAL A 140 9.94 -5.10 -2.21
N ILE A 141 9.30 -5.82 -3.15
CA ILE A 141 10.04 -6.66 -4.09
C ILE A 141 10.88 -5.86 -5.09
N PHE A 142 10.49 -4.61 -5.40
CA PHE A 142 11.24 -3.70 -6.25
C PHE A 142 11.81 -2.49 -5.49
N HIS A 143 12.28 -2.77 -4.28
CA HIS A 143 12.79 -1.83 -3.28
C HIS A 143 13.75 -0.77 -3.85
N GLU A 144 14.74 -1.17 -4.63
CA GLU A 144 15.75 -0.27 -5.19
C GLU A 144 15.12 0.72 -6.19
N TYR A 145 14.22 0.21 -7.05
CA TYR A 145 13.52 1.04 -8.03
C TYR A 145 12.54 2.01 -7.37
N ALA A 146 11.79 1.55 -6.36
CA ALA A 146 10.89 2.42 -5.62
C ALA A 146 11.64 3.56 -4.91
N ILE A 147 12.77 3.28 -4.28
CA ILE A 147 13.61 4.29 -3.64
C ILE A 147 14.17 5.29 -4.65
N ASP A 148 14.64 4.84 -5.80
CA ASP A 148 15.19 5.75 -6.81
C ASP A 148 14.11 6.64 -7.42
N VAL A 149 12.89 6.11 -7.65
CA VAL A 149 11.74 6.95 -8.01
C VAL A 149 11.41 7.96 -6.91
N ALA A 150 11.41 7.54 -5.64
CA ALA A 150 11.13 8.44 -4.52
C ALA A 150 12.17 9.57 -4.38
N LYS A 151 13.43 9.31 -4.68
CA LYS A 151 14.48 10.36 -4.71
C LYS A 151 14.19 11.42 -5.77
N GLU A 152 13.82 10.99 -6.99
CA GLU A 152 13.49 11.92 -8.08
C GLU A 152 12.19 12.70 -7.76
N CYS A 153 11.19 12.03 -7.17
CA CYS A 153 9.96 12.67 -6.73
C CYS A 153 10.24 13.75 -5.67
N ARG A 154 11.11 13.47 -4.70
CA ARG A 154 11.45 14.42 -3.62
C ARG A 154 12.10 15.70 -4.15
N GLN A 155 12.91 15.63 -5.25
CA GLN A 155 13.48 16.81 -5.90
C GLN A 155 12.42 17.71 -6.53
N LEU A 156 11.24 17.17 -6.86
CA LEU A 156 10.11 17.88 -7.45
C LEU A 156 8.96 18.12 -6.43
N GLU A 157 9.24 17.95 -5.14
CA GLU A 157 8.27 18.09 -4.04
C GLU A 157 7.04 17.16 -4.15
N ILE A 158 7.17 16.06 -4.91
CA ILE A 158 6.14 15.04 -5.06
C ILE A 158 6.28 14.03 -3.93
N LYS A 159 5.15 13.68 -3.31
CA LYS A 159 5.10 12.73 -2.21
C LYS A 159 5.17 11.28 -2.68
N SER A 160 5.76 10.41 -1.88
CA SER A 160 5.90 8.98 -2.14
C SER A 160 5.05 8.16 -1.20
N VAL A 161 4.21 7.30 -1.75
CA VAL A 161 3.21 6.50 -1.02
C VAL A 161 3.43 5.02 -1.27
N ALA A 162 3.63 4.23 -0.20
CA ALA A 162 3.69 2.79 -0.27
C ALA A 162 2.30 2.17 0.00
N VAL A 163 1.80 1.34 -0.92
CA VAL A 163 0.66 0.45 -0.68
C VAL A 163 1.22 -0.96 -0.56
N THR A 164 1.32 -1.47 0.65
CA THR A 164 2.17 -2.63 0.97
C THR A 164 1.51 -3.56 2.00
N ALA A 165 1.91 -4.81 1.99
CA ALA A 165 1.57 -5.74 3.09
C ALA A 165 2.47 -5.56 4.32
N GLY A 166 3.46 -4.65 4.29
CA GLY A 166 4.40 -4.47 5.39
C GLY A 166 5.31 -5.68 5.67
N TYR A 167 5.37 -6.64 4.74
CA TYR A 167 6.11 -7.89 4.89
C TYR A 167 7.57 -7.72 4.42
N ILE A 168 8.37 -7.05 5.26
CA ILE A 168 9.75 -6.64 5.00
C ILE A 168 10.61 -6.88 6.23
N CYS A 169 11.89 -7.26 6.05
CA CYS A 169 12.84 -7.42 7.15
C CYS A 169 13.26 -6.06 7.74
N GLU A 170 13.80 -6.06 8.94
CA GLU A 170 14.09 -4.86 9.73
C GLU A 170 15.05 -3.89 9.01
N GLU A 171 16.19 -4.35 8.57
CA GLU A 171 17.19 -3.48 7.93
C GLU A 171 16.68 -2.83 6.63
N PRO A 172 16.12 -3.57 5.63
CA PRO A 172 15.57 -2.96 4.43
C PRO A 172 14.34 -2.09 4.73
N ARG A 173 13.54 -2.38 5.77
CA ARG A 173 12.39 -1.61 6.23
C ARG A 173 12.79 -0.17 6.56
N THR A 174 13.85 0.00 7.35
CA THR A 174 14.36 1.32 7.73
C THR A 174 14.72 2.14 6.50
N LYS A 175 15.43 1.54 5.54
CA LYS A 175 15.80 2.22 4.32
C LYS A 175 14.62 2.54 3.43
N PHE A 176 13.67 1.62 3.27
CA PHE A 176 12.49 1.79 2.43
C PHE A 176 11.63 2.97 2.92
N PHE A 177 11.22 2.92 4.18
CA PHE A 177 10.32 3.93 4.72
C PHE A 177 10.97 5.30 4.93
N SER A 178 12.31 5.43 4.98
CA SER A 178 12.99 6.73 4.98
C SER A 178 12.78 7.56 3.70
N TYR A 179 12.24 6.95 2.66
CA TYR A 179 11.88 7.61 1.40
C TYR A 179 10.38 7.75 1.18
N MET A 180 9.56 7.20 2.06
CA MET A 180 8.11 7.29 1.96
C MET A 180 7.57 8.44 2.82
N ASP A 181 6.56 9.14 2.32
CA ASP A 181 5.82 10.17 3.05
C ASP A 181 4.55 9.59 3.69
N ALA A 182 3.94 8.60 3.02
CA ALA A 182 2.81 7.88 3.56
C ALA A 182 2.79 6.40 3.16
N ALA A 183 1.99 5.60 3.87
CA ALA A 183 1.73 4.21 3.54
C ALA A 183 0.27 3.81 3.80
N ASN A 184 -0.29 2.96 2.95
CA ASN A 184 -1.39 2.09 3.35
C ASN A 184 -0.82 0.69 3.57
N VAL A 185 -1.03 0.16 4.77
CA VAL A 185 -0.51 -1.16 5.15
C VAL A 185 -1.65 -2.15 5.29
N ASP A 186 -1.58 -3.23 4.54
CA ASP A 186 -2.54 -4.33 4.62
C ASP A 186 -2.30 -5.18 5.90
N LEU A 187 -3.03 -4.92 6.97
CA LEU A 187 -3.17 -5.86 8.08
C LEU A 187 -4.28 -6.86 7.70
N LYS A 188 -3.88 -7.94 7.02
CA LYS A 188 -4.82 -8.81 6.30
C LYS A 188 -5.72 -9.65 7.20
N ALA A 189 -5.26 -9.94 8.41
CA ALA A 189 -5.97 -10.70 9.46
C ALA A 189 -5.20 -10.56 10.78
N PHE A 190 -5.75 -11.12 11.87
CA PHE A 190 -5.08 -11.07 13.16
C PHE A 190 -4.75 -12.46 13.72
N THR A 191 -4.66 -13.47 12.83
CA THR A 191 -4.25 -14.83 13.19
C THR A 191 -3.09 -15.32 12.33
N GLU A 192 -2.15 -16.01 12.95
CA GLU A 192 -1.03 -16.66 12.24
C GLU A 192 -1.51 -17.72 11.27
N ASN A 193 -2.60 -18.43 11.61
CA ASN A 193 -3.20 -19.45 10.75
C ASN A 193 -3.66 -18.86 9.40
N PHE A 194 -4.31 -17.68 9.40
CA PHE A 194 -4.71 -16.99 8.18
C PHE A 194 -3.48 -16.60 7.35
N TYR A 195 -2.49 -15.97 7.98
CA TYR A 195 -1.27 -15.56 7.29
C TYR A 195 -0.57 -16.77 6.65
N TYR A 196 -0.37 -17.83 7.39
CA TYR A 196 0.30 -19.02 6.87
C TYR A 196 -0.48 -19.68 5.73
N LYS A 197 -1.76 -19.94 5.90
CA LYS A 197 -2.59 -20.71 4.95
C LYS A 197 -3.05 -19.93 3.73
N LEU A 198 -3.40 -18.64 3.89
CA LEU A 198 -4.03 -17.84 2.85
C LEU A 198 -3.07 -16.84 2.20
N THR A 199 -2.08 -16.33 2.91
CA THR A 199 -1.08 -15.42 2.34
C THR A 199 0.27 -16.08 2.10
N GLY A 200 0.52 -17.22 2.76
CA GLY A 200 1.79 -17.91 2.79
C GLY A 200 2.90 -17.12 3.49
N GLY A 201 2.57 -16.16 4.33
CA GLY A 201 3.46 -15.34 5.15
C GLY A 201 3.26 -15.59 6.63
N HIS A 202 3.69 -14.64 7.46
CA HIS A 202 3.59 -14.64 8.90
C HIS A 202 3.05 -13.30 9.39
N LEU A 203 2.27 -13.28 10.46
CA LEU A 203 1.67 -12.07 11.02
C LEU A 203 2.72 -11.16 11.69
N GLN A 204 3.62 -11.73 12.49
CA GLN A 204 4.53 -10.96 13.32
C GLN A 204 5.38 -9.92 12.57
N PRO A 205 5.99 -10.22 11.40
CA PRO A 205 6.75 -9.22 10.64
C PRO A 205 5.92 -8.00 10.20
N VAL A 206 4.61 -8.18 9.98
CA VAL A 206 3.68 -7.08 9.66
C VAL A 206 3.45 -6.21 10.90
N LEU A 207 3.19 -6.83 12.06
CA LEU A 207 3.05 -6.11 13.33
C LEU A 207 4.31 -5.32 13.69
N ASP A 208 5.49 -5.90 13.48
CA ASP A 208 6.77 -5.22 13.70
C ASP A 208 6.95 -4.02 12.77
N THR A 209 6.50 -4.13 11.52
CA THR A 209 6.51 -3.01 10.58
C THR A 209 5.55 -1.89 11.02
N LEU A 210 4.37 -2.22 11.52
CA LEU A 210 3.41 -1.23 12.02
C LEU A 210 3.94 -0.50 13.26
N ARG A 211 4.54 -1.23 14.22
CA ARG A 211 5.20 -0.60 15.39
C ARG A 211 6.33 0.33 14.97
N TYR A 212 7.17 -0.12 14.04
CA TYR A 212 8.25 0.70 13.50
C TYR A 212 7.72 1.99 12.87
N LEU A 213 6.71 1.90 12.01
CA LEU A 213 6.09 3.07 11.39
C LEU A 213 5.57 4.07 12.43
N LYS A 214 4.92 3.56 13.48
CA LYS A 214 4.33 4.41 14.53
C LYS A 214 5.36 5.08 15.41
N HIS A 215 6.38 4.36 15.84
CA HIS A 215 7.26 4.80 16.94
C HIS A 215 8.61 5.33 16.47
N GLU A 216 9.03 5.00 15.25
CA GLU A 216 10.38 5.30 14.76
C GLU A 216 10.39 6.16 13.48
N THR A 217 9.20 6.55 12.94
CA THR A 217 9.10 7.34 11.72
C THR A 217 8.08 8.45 11.81
N ASN A 218 8.16 9.41 10.86
CA ASN A 218 7.12 10.41 10.62
C ASN A 218 6.24 10.05 9.41
N VAL A 219 6.31 8.83 8.91
CA VAL A 219 5.48 8.36 7.79
C VAL A 219 4.03 8.30 8.25
N TRP A 220 3.13 9.01 7.57
CA TRP A 220 1.71 8.83 7.79
C TRP A 220 1.28 7.45 7.33
N PHE A 221 0.48 6.71 8.09
CA PHE A 221 -0.04 5.43 7.60
C PHE A 221 -1.46 5.15 8.04
N GLU A 222 -2.15 4.41 7.18
CA GLU A 222 -3.50 3.90 7.39
C GLU A 222 -3.52 2.38 7.16
N LEU A 223 -4.42 1.68 7.82
CA LEU A 223 -4.51 0.22 7.76
C LEU A 223 -5.66 -0.22 6.86
N THR A 224 -5.46 -1.29 6.10
CA THR A 224 -6.53 -1.94 5.34
C THR A 224 -6.65 -3.41 5.71
N THR A 225 -7.89 -3.84 5.98
CA THR A 225 -8.25 -5.25 6.19
C THR A 225 -9.35 -5.63 5.20
N LEU A 226 -9.01 -6.51 4.26
CA LEU A 226 -10.00 -7.13 3.37
C LEU A 226 -10.70 -8.24 4.15
N LEU A 227 -11.97 -8.05 4.48
CA LEU A 227 -12.74 -9.03 5.24
C LEU A 227 -13.27 -10.13 4.32
N ILE A 228 -12.95 -11.38 4.64
CA ILE A 228 -13.30 -12.57 3.86
C ILE A 228 -14.23 -13.43 4.70
N PRO A 229 -15.47 -13.71 4.25
CA PRO A 229 -16.44 -14.47 5.02
C PRO A 229 -15.90 -15.81 5.50
N GLY A 230 -15.97 -16.04 6.81
CA GLY A 230 -15.54 -17.28 7.48
C GLY A 230 -14.03 -17.45 7.67
N GLU A 231 -13.21 -16.47 7.28
CA GLU A 231 -11.76 -16.56 7.37
C GLU A 231 -11.15 -15.58 8.40
N ASN A 232 -11.55 -14.29 8.34
CA ASN A 232 -11.02 -13.22 9.21
C ASN A 232 -12.10 -12.19 9.62
N ASP A 233 -13.36 -12.55 9.56
CA ASP A 233 -14.52 -11.67 9.80
C ASP A 233 -15.24 -11.95 11.13
N SER A 234 -14.69 -12.78 12.02
CA SER A 234 -15.28 -13.05 13.33
C SER A 234 -15.18 -11.84 14.26
N GLU A 235 -16.22 -11.60 15.06
CA GLU A 235 -16.24 -10.51 16.06
C GLU A 235 -15.02 -10.57 16.97
N LYS A 236 -14.67 -11.78 17.46
CA LYS A 236 -13.53 -12.00 18.34
C LYS A 236 -12.20 -11.53 17.70
N GLU A 237 -11.92 -11.93 16.45
CA GLU A 237 -10.68 -11.55 15.77
C GLU A 237 -10.64 -10.04 15.52
N LEU A 238 -11.77 -9.44 15.17
CA LEU A 238 -11.89 -7.99 14.97
C LEU A 238 -11.71 -7.21 16.28
N GLU A 239 -12.21 -7.71 17.40
CA GLU A 239 -11.97 -7.14 18.72
C GLU A 239 -10.48 -7.20 19.08
N GLU A 240 -9.85 -8.37 18.97
CA GLU A 240 -8.42 -8.56 19.23
C GLU A 240 -7.54 -7.66 18.35
N MET A 241 -7.84 -7.57 17.05
CA MET A 241 -7.12 -6.72 16.08
C MET A 241 -7.23 -5.25 16.47
N THR A 242 -8.44 -4.77 16.72
CA THR A 242 -8.68 -3.33 16.96
C THR A 242 -8.16 -2.88 18.33
N GLN A 243 -8.24 -3.73 19.35
CA GLN A 243 -7.61 -3.50 20.65
C GLN A 243 -6.09 -3.40 20.50
N TRP A 244 -5.46 -4.35 19.80
CA TRP A 244 -4.03 -4.31 19.54
C TRP A 244 -3.60 -3.02 18.81
N VAL A 245 -4.39 -2.57 17.82
CA VAL A 245 -4.12 -1.32 17.08
C VAL A 245 -4.13 -0.13 18.05
N VAL A 246 -5.16 0.00 18.88
CA VAL A 246 -5.25 1.11 19.85
C VAL A 246 -4.11 1.07 20.86
N GLU A 247 -3.78 -0.10 21.41
CA GLU A 247 -2.73 -0.28 22.41
C GLU A 247 -1.32 -0.04 21.86
N ASN A 248 -1.04 -0.46 20.62
CA ASN A 248 0.32 -0.42 20.07
C ASN A 248 0.55 0.75 19.10
N LEU A 249 -0.49 1.25 18.43
CA LEU A 249 -0.39 2.29 17.42
C LEU A 249 -1.13 3.58 17.79
N GLY A 250 -2.00 3.50 18.81
CA GLY A 250 -2.84 4.61 19.25
C GLY A 250 -4.14 4.73 18.47
N PRO A 251 -5.09 5.55 18.97
CA PRO A 251 -6.45 5.65 18.45
C PRO A 251 -6.55 6.37 17.10
N ASP A 252 -5.51 7.11 16.71
CA ASP A 252 -5.53 8.02 15.56
C ASP A 252 -5.15 7.36 14.22
N VAL A 253 -4.74 6.08 14.22
CA VAL A 253 -4.42 5.35 12.99
C VAL A 253 -5.72 4.90 12.32
N PRO A 254 -6.03 5.39 11.10
CA PRO A 254 -7.26 5.03 10.43
C PRO A 254 -7.27 3.57 9.99
N MET A 255 -8.43 2.91 10.14
CA MET A 255 -8.65 1.53 9.72
C MET A 255 -9.71 1.45 8.63
N HIS A 256 -9.41 0.75 7.54
CA HIS A 256 -10.30 0.52 6.41
C HIS A 256 -10.69 -0.96 6.34
N PHE A 257 -11.96 -1.28 6.59
CA PHE A 257 -12.54 -2.59 6.40
C PHE A 257 -13.15 -2.66 5.01
N THR A 258 -12.57 -3.47 4.11
CA THR A 258 -12.99 -3.53 2.71
C THR A 258 -13.66 -4.85 2.39
N ALA A 259 -14.68 -4.82 1.51
CA ALA A 259 -15.38 -6.00 1.09
C ALA A 259 -14.53 -6.85 0.14
N PHE A 260 -14.46 -8.14 0.43
CA PHE A 260 -13.97 -9.15 -0.49
C PHE A 260 -15.02 -9.46 -1.56
N HIS A 261 -14.58 -9.74 -2.77
CA HIS A 261 -15.36 -10.42 -3.80
C HIS A 261 -14.59 -11.66 -4.28
N PRO A 262 -15.29 -12.71 -4.74
CA PRO A 262 -14.65 -13.92 -5.26
C PRO A 262 -13.62 -13.60 -6.34
N ASP A 263 -12.38 -14.06 -6.11
CA ASP A 263 -11.29 -13.86 -7.06
C ASP A 263 -10.23 -14.93 -6.95
N TRP A 264 -9.43 -15.12 -8.00
CA TRP A 264 -8.34 -16.05 -8.14
C TRP A 264 -8.64 -17.47 -7.60
N LYS A 265 -8.11 -17.82 -6.43
CA LYS A 265 -8.21 -19.18 -5.82
C LYS A 265 -9.32 -19.29 -4.78
N MET A 266 -10.13 -18.23 -4.61
CA MET A 266 -11.23 -18.19 -3.64
C MET A 266 -12.57 -17.83 -4.33
N LEU A 267 -12.84 -18.47 -5.46
CA LEU A 267 -14.08 -18.26 -6.24
C LEU A 267 -15.32 -18.87 -5.58
N ASN A 268 -15.13 -19.77 -4.64
CA ASN A 268 -16.22 -20.47 -3.92
C ASN A 268 -16.65 -19.75 -2.62
N ILE A 269 -15.95 -18.67 -2.23
CA ILE A 269 -16.32 -17.87 -1.06
C ILE A 269 -17.26 -16.75 -1.51
N PRO A 270 -18.42 -16.55 -0.84
CA PRO A 270 -19.32 -15.46 -1.22
C PRO A 270 -18.70 -14.07 -0.95
N PRO A 271 -19.17 -13.00 -1.64
CA PRO A 271 -18.72 -11.65 -1.34
C PRO A 271 -19.13 -11.23 0.08
N THR A 272 -18.31 -10.37 0.69
CA THR A 272 -18.55 -9.83 2.04
C THR A 272 -19.84 -9.02 2.06
N GLN A 273 -20.69 -9.32 3.03
CA GLN A 273 -21.95 -8.59 3.22
C GLN A 273 -21.69 -7.19 3.81
N PRO A 274 -22.46 -6.16 3.42
CA PRO A 274 -22.34 -4.82 4.00
C PRO A 274 -22.52 -4.78 5.54
N SER A 275 -23.30 -5.71 6.10
CA SER A 275 -23.48 -5.87 7.55
C SER A 275 -22.18 -6.25 8.26
N THR A 276 -21.36 -7.12 7.68
CA THR A 276 -20.05 -7.51 8.23
C THR A 276 -19.11 -6.30 8.31
N LEU A 277 -19.09 -5.45 7.28
CA LEU A 277 -18.28 -4.23 7.31
C LEU A 277 -18.76 -3.22 8.35
N LYS A 278 -20.10 -3.06 8.50
CA LYS A 278 -20.69 -2.21 9.53
C LYS A 278 -20.36 -2.71 10.94
N MET A 279 -20.41 -4.02 11.15
CA MET A 279 -20.03 -4.68 12.40
C MET A 279 -18.56 -4.39 12.72
N ALA A 280 -17.64 -4.65 11.79
CA ALA A 280 -16.21 -4.41 11.97
C ALA A 280 -15.91 -2.93 12.31
N ARG A 281 -16.53 -2.01 11.57
CA ARG A 281 -16.42 -0.57 11.86
C ARG A 281 -16.93 -0.23 13.27
N SER A 282 -18.06 -0.79 13.68
CA SER A 282 -18.66 -0.56 15.00
C SER A 282 -17.75 -1.07 16.13
N ILE A 283 -17.15 -2.27 15.96
CA ILE A 283 -16.19 -2.85 16.90
C ILE A 283 -14.96 -1.94 17.02
N ALA A 284 -14.39 -1.48 15.91
CA ALA A 284 -13.24 -0.60 15.93
C ALA A 284 -13.51 0.71 16.68
N LEU A 285 -14.63 1.38 16.39
CA LEU A 285 -15.03 2.60 17.09
C LEU A 285 -15.28 2.37 18.59
N LYS A 286 -15.94 1.26 18.96
CA LYS A 286 -16.17 0.87 20.35
C LYS A 286 -14.88 0.63 21.11
N ASN A 287 -13.87 0.05 20.46
CA ASN A 287 -12.56 -0.22 21.05
C ASN A 287 -11.63 1.02 21.05
N GLY A 288 -12.12 2.18 20.62
CA GLY A 288 -11.43 3.46 20.73
C GLY A 288 -10.65 3.90 19.48
N VAL A 289 -10.78 3.22 18.34
CA VAL A 289 -10.26 3.73 17.07
C VAL A 289 -11.05 4.97 16.67
N HIS A 290 -10.40 6.11 16.47
CA HIS A 290 -11.07 7.36 16.12
C HIS A 290 -11.61 7.37 14.68
N TYR A 291 -10.96 6.68 13.76
CA TYR A 291 -11.27 6.73 12.33
C TYR A 291 -11.37 5.31 11.75
N ALA A 292 -12.59 4.84 11.53
CA ALA A 292 -12.86 3.52 10.95
C ALA A 292 -13.79 3.65 9.74
N TYR A 293 -13.39 3.03 8.63
CA TYR A 293 -14.03 3.15 7.32
C TYR A 293 -14.51 1.82 6.78
N THR A 294 -15.53 1.88 5.91
CA THR A 294 -15.94 0.75 5.06
C THR A 294 -15.61 1.03 3.60
N GLY A 295 -15.03 0.07 2.90
CA GLY A 295 -14.59 0.21 1.51
C GLY A 295 -15.10 -0.91 0.61
N ASN A 296 -14.97 -0.72 -0.70
CA ASN A 296 -15.50 -1.61 -1.75
C ASN A 296 -17.02 -1.82 -1.70
N VAL A 297 -17.74 -0.93 -1.01
CA VAL A 297 -19.20 -0.87 -0.95
C VAL A 297 -19.66 0.58 -1.00
N HIS A 298 -20.86 0.82 -1.56
CA HIS A 298 -21.45 2.15 -1.53
C HIS A 298 -22.06 2.42 -0.15
N ASN A 299 -21.37 3.18 0.68
CA ASN A 299 -21.79 3.54 2.03
C ASN A 299 -21.18 4.89 2.42
N GLN A 300 -21.88 5.98 2.13
CA GLN A 300 -21.41 7.35 2.43
C GLN A 300 -21.08 7.54 3.91
N GLN A 301 -21.92 7.02 4.80
CA GLN A 301 -21.69 7.11 6.25
C GLN A 301 -20.40 6.38 6.67
N GLY A 302 -20.12 5.21 6.08
CA GLY A 302 -18.92 4.44 6.37
C GLY A 302 -17.66 4.97 5.66
N ALA A 303 -17.81 5.78 4.61
CA ALA A 303 -16.70 6.37 3.87
C ALA A 303 -16.29 7.76 4.38
N SER A 304 -17.19 8.48 5.07
CA SER A 304 -16.98 9.85 5.56
C SER A 304 -16.16 9.88 6.85
N THR A 305 -15.39 10.96 7.04
CA THR A 305 -14.62 11.23 8.26
C THR A 305 -15.43 12.06 9.23
N TYR A 306 -15.45 11.65 10.48
CA TYR A 306 -16.16 12.35 11.55
C TYR A 306 -15.19 12.79 12.64
N CYS A 307 -15.49 13.91 13.28
CA CYS A 307 -14.77 14.34 14.47
C CYS A 307 -15.05 13.36 15.62
N HIS A 308 -14.01 12.74 16.14
CA HIS A 308 -14.13 11.75 17.24
C HIS A 308 -14.68 12.38 18.54
N GLN A 309 -14.55 13.71 18.72
CA GLN A 309 -15.00 14.40 19.91
C GLN A 309 -16.47 14.83 19.83
N CYS A 310 -16.92 15.41 18.70
CA CYS A 310 -18.27 16.02 18.61
C CYS A 310 -19.17 15.40 17.53
N GLY A 311 -18.71 14.41 16.80
CA GLY A 311 -19.47 13.72 15.75
C GLY A 311 -19.71 14.53 14.46
N ASN A 312 -19.19 15.79 14.38
CA ASN A 312 -19.33 16.59 13.16
C ASN A 312 -18.68 15.89 11.97
N THR A 313 -19.32 15.91 10.79
CA THR A 313 -18.71 15.45 9.56
C THR A 313 -17.55 16.37 9.20
N LEU A 314 -16.33 15.85 9.15
CA LEU A 314 -15.13 16.60 8.79
C LEU A 314 -14.89 16.57 7.28
N ILE A 315 -14.98 15.38 6.68
CA ILE A 315 -14.85 15.18 5.24
C ILE A 315 -15.96 14.23 4.82
N GLY A 316 -16.92 14.75 4.06
CA GLY A 316 -17.98 13.94 3.45
C GLY A 316 -17.44 13.22 2.22
N ARG A 317 -17.85 11.96 2.02
CA ARG A 317 -17.45 11.16 0.84
C ARG A 317 -18.61 10.38 0.25
N ASP A 318 -18.71 10.45 -1.08
CA ASP A 318 -19.47 9.53 -1.89
C ASP A 318 -18.51 8.82 -2.86
N TRP A 319 -18.14 7.58 -2.55
CA TRP A 319 -17.01 6.88 -3.14
C TRP A 319 -15.71 7.70 -2.98
N TYR A 320 -15.17 8.20 -4.09
CA TYR A 320 -13.95 8.99 -4.16
C TYR A 320 -14.23 10.49 -4.37
N ILE A 321 -15.50 10.91 -4.32
CA ILE A 321 -15.89 12.30 -4.47
C ILE A 321 -16.06 12.89 -3.07
N LEU A 322 -15.37 14.00 -2.80
CA LEU A 322 -15.53 14.73 -1.55
C LEU A 322 -16.74 15.66 -1.67
N SER A 323 -17.66 15.59 -0.70
CA SER A 323 -18.87 16.42 -0.66
C SER A 323 -18.77 17.57 0.36
N ASP A 324 -18.15 17.28 1.51
CA ASP A 324 -18.02 18.25 2.60
C ASP A 324 -16.55 18.41 3.00
N TRP A 325 -16.19 19.63 3.39
CA TRP A 325 -14.89 19.94 3.96
C TRP A 325 -15.06 20.87 5.15
N ASN A 326 -15.00 20.29 6.36
CA ASN A 326 -15.23 20.97 7.62
C ASN A 326 -13.99 20.96 8.53
N LEU A 327 -12.82 20.99 7.90
CA LEU A 327 -11.52 21.18 8.55
C LEU A 327 -11.10 22.65 8.41
N THR A 328 -10.44 23.19 9.45
CA THR A 328 -9.69 24.44 9.34
C THR A 328 -8.38 24.23 8.55
N GLU A 329 -7.68 25.30 8.21
CA GLU A 329 -6.37 25.22 7.53
C GLU A 329 -5.34 24.41 8.32
N GLU A 330 -5.47 24.36 9.66
CA GLU A 330 -4.61 23.59 10.56
C GLU A 330 -5.10 22.14 10.76
N GLY A 331 -6.09 21.67 9.99
CA GLY A 331 -6.63 20.31 10.10
C GLY A 331 -7.47 20.06 11.35
N LYS A 332 -8.15 21.08 11.89
CA LYS A 332 -9.02 20.98 13.08
C LYS A 332 -10.49 20.98 12.68
N CYS A 333 -11.33 20.34 13.50
CA CYS A 333 -12.78 20.43 13.38
C CYS A 333 -13.25 21.90 13.48
N ASN A 334 -13.92 22.39 12.46
CA ASN A 334 -14.45 23.78 12.44
C ASN A 334 -15.53 24.05 13.49
N ARG A 335 -16.12 22.99 14.10
CA ARG A 335 -17.17 23.10 15.12
C ARG A 335 -16.64 23.15 16.56
N CYS A 336 -15.67 22.28 16.89
CA CYS A 336 -15.20 22.12 18.28
C CYS A 336 -13.68 22.33 18.45
N GLY A 337 -12.92 22.58 17.38
CA GLY A 337 -11.49 22.81 17.44
C GLY A 337 -10.61 21.57 17.64
N THR A 338 -11.20 20.37 17.77
CA THR A 338 -10.43 19.13 17.93
C THR A 338 -9.61 18.84 16.69
N THR A 339 -8.33 18.50 16.88
CA THR A 339 -7.42 18.14 15.77
C THR A 339 -7.85 16.82 15.14
N CYS A 340 -7.95 16.79 13.81
CA CYS A 340 -8.07 15.57 13.03
C CYS A 340 -6.67 15.10 12.66
N ALA A 341 -6.30 13.89 13.07
CA ALA A 341 -5.01 13.33 12.72
C ALA A 341 -4.94 13.08 11.22
N GLY A 342 -3.84 13.49 10.56
CA GLY A 342 -3.68 13.35 9.11
C GLY A 342 -2.70 14.36 8.51
N VAL A 343 -2.55 14.30 7.20
CA VAL A 343 -1.81 15.26 6.39
C VAL A 343 -2.80 15.92 5.44
N PHE A 344 -3.21 17.14 5.77
CA PHE A 344 -4.23 17.86 5.03
C PHE A 344 -3.64 19.09 4.35
N ALA A 345 -4.12 19.39 3.14
CA ALA A 345 -3.96 20.70 2.52
C ALA A 345 -5.01 21.69 3.09
N PRO A 346 -4.79 23.01 2.98
CA PRO A 346 -5.78 23.99 3.44
C PRO A 346 -7.16 23.82 2.81
N GLN A 347 -7.22 23.23 1.62
CA GLN A 347 -8.43 22.93 0.88
C GLN A 347 -8.44 21.52 0.36
N ALA A 348 -9.64 20.94 0.19
CA ALA A 348 -9.81 19.63 -0.43
C ALA A 348 -9.28 19.59 -1.86
N GLY A 349 -8.68 18.47 -2.23
CA GLY A 349 -8.45 18.16 -3.64
C GLY A 349 -9.77 17.96 -4.40
N GLN A 350 -9.76 18.17 -5.71
CA GLN A 350 -10.96 18.13 -6.56
C GLN A 350 -10.87 17.10 -7.70
N TRP A 351 -10.04 16.07 -7.53
CA TRP A 351 -9.85 15.06 -8.58
C TRP A 351 -11.12 14.23 -8.85
N GLY A 352 -11.85 13.89 -7.79
CA GLY A 352 -13.04 13.05 -7.86
C GLY A 352 -12.72 11.59 -8.15
N ALA A 353 -13.66 10.87 -8.80
CA ALA A 353 -13.58 9.43 -9.05
C ALA A 353 -12.86 9.06 -10.35
N LYS A 354 -12.20 10.00 -11.01
CA LYS A 354 -11.54 9.76 -12.30
C LYS A 354 -10.43 8.74 -12.19
N ARG A 355 -10.35 7.83 -13.16
CA ARG A 355 -9.27 6.89 -13.35
C ARG A 355 -8.69 7.07 -14.75
N LEU A 356 -7.41 7.43 -14.86
CA LEU A 356 -6.78 7.78 -16.12
C LEU A 356 -5.55 6.89 -16.37
N PRO A 357 -5.65 5.85 -17.22
CA PRO A 357 -4.49 5.09 -17.69
C PRO A 357 -3.52 5.99 -18.43
N ILE A 358 -2.22 5.85 -18.17
CA ILE A 358 -1.16 6.70 -18.72
C ILE A 358 -0.14 5.86 -19.47
N ARG A 359 0.30 6.37 -20.62
CA ARG A 359 1.49 5.87 -21.33
C ARG A 359 2.66 6.81 -21.05
N LEU A 360 3.68 6.33 -20.35
CA LEU A 360 4.83 7.18 -19.99
C LEU A 360 5.66 7.64 -21.20
N GLN A 361 5.56 6.95 -22.33
CA GLN A 361 6.19 7.36 -23.60
C GLN A 361 5.77 8.78 -24.01
N ASP A 362 4.54 9.19 -23.67
CA ASP A 362 4.02 10.53 -23.98
C ASP A 362 4.69 11.64 -23.15
N PHE A 363 5.47 11.28 -22.14
CA PHE A 363 6.18 12.16 -21.21
C PHE A 363 7.70 12.02 -21.27
N ALA A 364 8.22 11.08 -22.09
CA ALA A 364 9.64 10.96 -22.35
C ALA A 364 10.14 12.18 -23.16
N ILE A 365 11.20 12.82 -22.70
CA ILE A 365 11.89 13.91 -23.39
C ILE A 365 13.21 13.39 -23.94
#